data_86a226fff4a67c0aee29358222144160
#
_entry.id   86a226fff4a67c0aee29358222144160
#
_cell.length_a   1.000
_cell.length_b   1.000
_cell.length_c   1.000
_cell.angle_alpha   90.00
_cell.angle_beta   90.00
_cell.angle_gamma   90.00
#
_symmetry.space_group_name_H-M   'P 1'
#
loop_
_entity.id
_entity.type
_entity.pdbx_description
1 polymer ?
#
loop_
_entity_poly.entity_id
_entity_poly.type
_entity_poly.pdbx_seq_one_letter_code
_entity_poly.pdbx_strand_id
1 'polypeptide(L)'
;MSEQTSQSFPVALGADHGGFNLKQIIKDDLISKGYQVNDVGTHNTEAVDYPQLARKVAEEVSSGRSRFGIMIDGAGIGSAMVANKLPGVRAALCYDLSTAGNAREHNDANVLTMGAGLIGSELAQQVARVFLTKECSVPRHQKRVDMINNLDSSSNSQKIVSTEDHIQLSNENLSTEDIQNIAQVVGELLQSDSTNISHAEQNTCKSDMICKCGVCLDKKPETIRQFLDMGVQRIGYHDSSGCECVPEDIAQCIDHTILKPATKSDDIKRICSEAKEYSFASVCVSPSYVKLAAKELAGSKVKVCTVVGFPSGAHTPEIKAMETRQAIRDGAEEIDMVINIGALKSGEDDLVYRDIRKVCEACEDGSAVSKVIIETPYLTEDEKVRACQLSKKAKANYVKTSTGFGPKGATIEDVALMSSIVRSSGIGVKAAGGISNYDDAKKMIDAGATRLGASAGIRILQESKSVTYSN
;
A
#
# COMPACT_ATOMS: atom_id res chain seq x y z
N MET A 1 -7.67 37.53 23.74
CA MET A 1 -9.12 37.56 23.72
C MET A 1 -9.51 36.89 22.42
N SER A 2 -10.14 35.78 22.36
CA SER A 2 -10.99 34.98 23.25
C SER A 2 -10.95 33.51 22.82
N GLU A 3 -10.35 32.64 23.60
CA GLU A 3 -10.43 31.18 23.50
C GLU A 3 -11.40 30.69 24.58
N GLN A 4 -12.68 30.77 24.30
CA GLN A 4 -13.70 30.19 25.18
C GLN A 4 -14.92 29.84 24.35
N THR A 5 -14.94 28.62 23.72
CA THR A 5 -16.22 28.01 23.32
C THR A 5 -16.04 26.56 22.87
N SER A 6 -15.62 25.64 23.76
CA SER A 6 -15.75 24.20 23.48
C SER A 6 -15.89 23.33 24.75
N GLN A 7 -16.29 23.94 25.87
CA GLN A 7 -16.31 23.26 27.19
C GLN A 7 -17.66 22.73 27.65
N SER A 8 -18.70 22.66 26.80
CA SER A 8 -20.05 22.33 27.28
C SER A 8 -20.38 20.83 27.36
N PHE A 9 -19.59 19.96 26.77
CA PHE A 9 -19.84 18.51 26.80
C PHE A 9 -18.67 17.75 27.41
N PRO A 10 -18.94 16.73 28.27
CA PRO A 10 -17.89 15.92 28.86
C PRO A 10 -17.20 15.05 27.81
N VAL A 11 -15.96 14.68 28.09
CA VAL A 11 -15.19 13.65 27.37
C VAL A 11 -15.39 12.34 28.09
N ALA A 12 -15.94 11.32 27.39
CA ALA A 12 -16.02 9.97 27.93
C ALA A 12 -14.62 9.34 27.93
N LEU A 13 -14.15 8.86 29.07
CA LEU A 13 -12.83 8.27 29.22
C LEU A 13 -12.92 6.87 29.80
N GLY A 14 -12.35 5.89 29.10
CA GLY A 14 -12.33 4.49 29.52
C GLY A 14 -11.00 3.81 29.27
N ALA A 15 -10.74 2.75 30.01
CA ALA A 15 -9.62 1.86 29.77
C ALA A 15 -9.93 0.44 30.25
N ASP A 16 -9.20 -0.56 29.74
CA ASP A 16 -9.06 -1.85 30.42
C ASP A 16 -7.98 -1.79 31.51
N HIS A 17 -7.70 -2.93 32.12
CA HIS A 17 -6.69 -3.03 33.18
C HIS A 17 -5.26 -2.65 32.69
N GLY A 18 -4.91 -2.95 31.44
CA GLY A 18 -3.61 -2.58 30.85
C GLY A 18 -3.49 -1.08 30.58
N GLY A 19 -4.60 -0.41 30.28
CA GLY A 19 -4.68 1.04 30.06
C GLY A 19 -4.92 1.89 31.30
N PHE A 20 -5.19 1.29 32.47
CA PHE A 20 -5.64 2.00 33.64
C PHE A 20 -4.71 3.15 34.08
N ASN A 21 -3.41 2.88 34.20
CA ASN A 21 -2.44 3.89 34.63
C ASN A 21 -2.35 5.07 33.65
N LEU A 22 -2.33 4.79 32.35
CA LEU A 22 -2.31 5.84 31.33
C LEU A 22 -3.61 6.63 31.31
N LYS A 23 -4.76 5.97 31.56
CA LYS A 23 -6.05 6.63 31.71
C LYS A 23 -6.03 7.66 32.85
N GLN A 24 -5.47 7.33 34.00
CA GLN A 24 -5.38 8.28 35.13
C GLN A 24 -4.55 9.51 34.75
N ILE A 25 -3.40 9.33 34.12
CA ILE A 25 -2.53 10.43 33.67
C ILE A 25 -3.27 11.34 32.67
N ILE A 26 -3.98 10.77 31.71
CA ILE A 26 -4.76 11.56 30.75
C ILE A 26 -5.93 12.26 31.42
N LYS A 27 -6.63 11.59 32.34
CA LYS A 27 -7.72 12.18 33.13
C LYS A 27 -7.28 13.43 33.87
N ASP A 28 -6.17 13.33 34.59
CA ASP A 28 -5.62 14.46 35.39
C ASP A 28 -5.18 15.62 34.49
N ASP A 29 -4.55 15.32 33.31
CA ASP A 29 -4.18 16.33 32.33
C ASP A 29 -5.43 17.04 31.76
N LEU A 30 -6.47 16.32 31.39
CA LEU A 30 -7.70 16.89 30.84
C LEU A 30 -8.42 17.77 31.89
N ILE A 31 -8.54 17.30 33.14
CA ILE A 31 -9.17 18.06 34.24
C ILE A 31 -8.36 19.34 34.50
N SER A 32 -7.02 19.26 34.52
CA SER A 32 -6.15 20.43 34.71
C SER A 32 -6.33 21.51 33.65
N LYS A 33 -6.81 21.13 32.45
CA LYS A 33 -7.10 22.00 31.31
C LYS A 33 -8.58 22.42 31.20
N GLY A 34 -9.38 22.10 32.24
CA GLY A 34 -10.77 22.50 32.31
C GLY A 34 -11.77 21.64 31.55
N TYR A 35 -11.38 20.47 31.05
CA TYR A 35 -12.32 19.53 30.47
C TYR A 35 -13.14 18.82 31.56
N GLN A 36 -14.43 18.64 31.32
CA GLN A 36 -15.24 17.71 32.07
C GLN A 36 -14.99 16.29 31.58
N VAL A 37 -14.64 15.37 32.50
CA VAL A 37 -14.32 13.98 32.16
C VAL A 37 -15.35 13.05 32.79
N ASN A 38 -16.03 12.27 31.95
CA ASN A 38 -16.88 11.17 32.37
C ASN A 38 -16.10 9.86 32.32
N ASP A 39 -15.61 9.38 33.45
CA ASP A 39 -14.81 8.16 33.59
C ASP A 39 -15.73 6.93 33.67
N VAL A 40 -15.84 6.18 32.57
CA VAL A 40 -16.75 5.03 32.42
C VAL A 40 -16.09 3.65 32.59
N GLY A 41 -14.79 3.62 32.91
CA GLY A 41 -14.24 2.31 33.11
C GLY A 41 -12.78 2.27 33.28
N THR A 42 -11.97 1.15 33.46
CA THR A 42 -11.96 0.43 34.73
C THR A 42 -11.39 1.32 35.86
N HIS A 43 -11.66 1.02 37.13
CA HIS A 43 -11.25 1.84 38.27
C HIS A 43 -10.09 1.22 39.07
N ASN A 44 -9.55 0.09 38.60
CA ASN A 44 -8.42 -0.61 39.18
C ASN A 44 -7.65 -1.40 38.08
N THR A 45 -6.62 -2.13 38.48
CA THR A 45 -5.76 -2.94 37.61
C THR A 45 -6.20 -4.40 37.52
N GLU A 46 -7.36 -4.78 38.05
CA GLU A 46 -7.89 -6.13 37.91
C GLU A 46 -8.28 -6.41 36.46
N ALA A 47 -8.03 -7.66 36.01
CA ALA A 47 -8.29 -8.06 34.63
C ALA A 47 -9.75 -7.88 34.23
N VAL A 48 -9.99 -7.09 33.19
CA VAL A 48 -11.31 -6.85 32.59
C VAL A 48 -11.20 -6.93 31.07
N ASP A 49 -12.30 -7.31 30.46
CA ASP A 49 -12.39 -7.41 29.00
C ASP A 49 -12.62 -6.03 28.36
N TYR A 50 -11.65 -5.59 27.55
CA TYR A 50 -11.68 -4.28 26.88
C TYR A 50 -12.95 -4.03 26.02
N PRO A 51 -13.61 -5.04 25.38
CA PRO A 51 -14.79 -4.78 24.55
C PRO A 51 -15.94 -4.14 25.30
N GLN A 52 -16.14 -4.53 26.58
CA GLN A 52 -17.19 -3.96 27.40
C GLN A 52 -16.93 -2.49 27.72
N LEU A 53 -15.68 -2.13 27.97
CA LEU A 53 -15.27 -0.76 28.29
C LEU A 53 -15.26 0.13 27.04
N ALA A 54 -14.78 -0.38 25.92
CA ALA A 54 -14.82 0.32 24.63
C ALA A 54 -16.27 0.62 24.21
N ARG A 55 -17.16 -0.34 24.41
CA ARG A 55 -18.59 -0.15 24.17
C ARG A 55 -19.19 0.95 25.05
N LYS A 56 -18.89 1.00 26.35
CA LYS A 56 -19.37 2.05 27.25
C LYS A 56 -18.94 3.45 26.79
N VAL A 57 -17.64 3.61 26.41
CA VAL A 57 -17.14 4.88 25.86
C VAL A 57 -17.90 5.26 24.60
N ALA A 58 -18.10 4.30 23.69
CA ALA A 58 -18.77 4.53 22.45
C ALA A 58 -20.27 4.84 22.63
N GLU A 59 -20.95 4.23 23.61
CA GLU A 59 -22.35 4.53 23.97
C GLU A 59 -22.54 5.95 24.52
N GLU A 60 -21.57 6.50 25.28
CA GLU A 60 -21.58 7.89 25.71
C GLU A 60 -21.55 8.86 24.52
N VAL A 61 -20.74 8.53 23.48
CA VAL A 61 -20.63 9.35 22.28
C VAL A 61 -21.84 9.15 21.35
N SER A 62 -22.23 7.91 21.11
CA SER A 62 -23.38 7.56 20.24
C SER A 62 -24.69 8.16 20.73
N SER A 63 -24.87 8.22 22.06
CA SER A 63 -26.07 8.82 22.67
C SER A 63 -26.02 10.35 22.81
N GLY A 64 -24.90 10.99 22.44
CA GLY A 64 -24.72 12.43 22.56
C GLY A 64 -24.45 12.94 24.00
N ARG A 65 -24.29 12.06 25.00
CA ARG A 65 -23.93 12.45 26.36
C ARG A 65 -22.50 12.97 26.47
N SER A 66 -21.62 12.52 25.61
CA SER A 66 -20.27 13.04 25.43
C SER A 66 -20.01 13.40 23.98
N ARG A 67 -19.33 14.53 23.73
CA ARG A 67 -18.95 14.92 22.36
C ARG A 67 -17.80 14.04 21.82
N PHE A 68 -16.89 13.66 22.71
CA PHE A 68 -15.73 12.84 22.39
C PHE A 68 -15.57 11.68 23.37
N GLY A 69 -14.97 10.60 22.88
CA GLY A 69 -14.53 9.47 23.67
C GLY A 69 -13.04 9.22 23.56
N ILE A 70 -12.44 8.75 24.65
CA ILE A 70 -11.06 8.27 24.67
C ILE A 70 -11.06 6.88 25.32
N MET A 71 -10.56 5.86 24.59
CA MET A 71 -10.46 4.50 25.09
C MET A 71 -9.02 4.00 25.01
N ILE A 72 -8.54 3.39 26.10
CA ILE A 72 -7.15 2.96 26.24
C ILE A 72 -7.13 1.48 26.62
N ASP A 73 -6.52 0.65 25.78
CA ASP A 73 -6.24 -0.76 26.06
C ASP A 73 -4.76 -1.09 25.79
N GLY A 74 -4.37 -2.34 25.72
CA GLY A 74 -2.98 -2.73 25.45
C GLY A 74 -2.44 -2.23 24.10
N ALA A 75 -3.26 -2.23 23.03
CA ALA A 75 -2.89 -1.86 21.67
C ALA A 75 -3.81 -0.82 21.02
N GLY A 76 -5.00 -0.57 21.54
CA GLY A 76 -6.00 0.34 20.98
C GLY A 76 -6.77 -0.20 19.76
N ILE A 77 -6.33 -1.31 19.17
CA ILE A 77 -6.88 -1.86 17.93
C ILE A 77 -8.28 -2.44 18.16
N GLY A 78 -8.42 -3.36 19.11
CA GLY A 78 -9.69 -4.01 19.40
C GLY A 78 -10.74 -3.03 19.89
N SER A 79 -10.35 -2.04 20.68
CA SER A 79 -11.24 -0.98 21.14
C SER A 79 -11.78 -0.12 20.00
N ALA A 80 -10.94 0.18 18.97
CA ALA A 80 -11.40 0.88 17.78
C ALA A 80 -12.44 0.05 16.99
N MET A 81 -12.21 -1.26 16.85
CA MET A 81 -13.13 -2.16 16.19
C MET A 81 -14.50 -2.22 16.88
N VAL A 82 -14.51 -2.29 18.22
CA VAL A 82 -15.74 -2.32 19.02
C VAL A 82 -16.49 -1.00 18.93
N ALA A 83 -15.79 0.12 19.11
CA ALA A 83 -16.39 1.44 19.10
C ALA A 83 -17.07 1.75 17.76
N ASN A 84 -16.45 1.38 16.64
CA ASN A 84 -17.01 1.56 15.29
C ASN A 84 -18.22 0.64 14.97
N LYS A 85 -18.66 -0.22 15.90
CA LYS A 85 -19.92 -0.97 15.74
C LYS A 85 -21.17 -0.19 16.20
N LEU A 86 -20.99 0.94 16.86
CA LEU A 86 -22.09 1.76 17.34
C LEU A 86 -22.42 2.88 16.34
N PRO A 87 -23.70 3.12 16.03
CA PRO A 87 -24.12 4.15 15.10
C PRO A 87 -23.62 5.54 15.52
N GLY A 88 -23.18 6.34 14.55
CA GLY A 88 -22.66 7.69 14.77
C GLY A 88 -21.27 7.75 15.40
N VAL A 89 -20.64 6.61 15.67
CA VAL A 89 -19.26 6.54 16.19
C VAL A 89 -18.26 6.36 15.06
N ARG A 90 -17.27 7.24 15.03
CA ARG A 90 -16.08 7.18 14.15
C ARG A 90 -14.85 7.11 15.02
N ALA A 91 -14.50 5.89 15.41
CA ALA A 91 -13.33 5.63 16.25
C ALA A 91 -12.05 5.51 15.41
N ALA A 92 -11.02 6.22 15.85
CA ALA A 92 -9.71 6.22 15.22
C ALA A 92 -8.61 5.81 16.22
N LEU A 93 -7.78 4.85 15.81
CA LEU A 93 -6.57 4.47 16.53
C LEU A 93 -5.44 5.44 16.17
N CYS A 94 -4.88 6.14 17.17
CA CYS A 94 -3.83 7.11 16.93
C CYS A 94 -2.63 6.85 17.85
N TYR A 95 -1.42 6.91 17.27
CA TYR A 95 -0.15 6.71 17.97
C TYR A 95 0.74 7.96 17.96
N ASP A 96 0.39 8.96 17.16
CA ASP A 96 1.15 10.18 17.00
C ASP A 96 0.23 11.39 16.73
N LEU A 97 0.83 12.59 16.73
CA LEU A 97 0.08 13.83 16.53
C LEU A 97 -0.50 13.96 15.11
N SER A 98 0.17 13.36 14.13
CA SER A 98 -0.26 13.42 12.73
C SER A 98 -1.51 12.58 12.51
N THR A 99 -1.54 11.33 13.03
CA THR A 99 -2.71 10.46 12.96
C THR A 99 -3.91 11.04 13.71
N ALA A 100 -3.69 11.64 14.89
CA ALA A 100 -4.74 12.31 15.65
C ALA A 100 -5.29 13.53 14.90
N GLY A 101 -4.41 14.36 14.34
CA GLY A 101 -4.82 15.51 13.51
C GLY A 101 -5.62 15.06 12.28
N ASN A 102 -5.12 14.07 11.55
CA ASN A 102 -5.78 13.54 10.36
C ASN A 102 -7.16 12.92 10.68
N ALA A 103 -7.25 12.15 11.77
CA ALA A 103 -8.51 11.53 12.21
C ALA A 103 -9.60 12.60 12.45
N ARG A 104 -9.24 13.75 12.99
CA ARG A 104 -10.16 14.86 13.22
C ARG A 104 -10.42 15.68 11.95
N GLU A 105 -9.38 16.18 11.32
CA GLU A 105 -9.50 17.13 10.17
C GLU A 105 -10.12 16.49 8.93
N HIS A 106 -9.90 15.19 8.71
CA HIS A 106 -10.33 14.53 7.49
C HIS A 106 -11.54 13.60 7.67
N ASN A 107 -11.72 13.02 8.88
CA ASN A 107 -12.74 11.99 9.12
C ASN A 107 -13.70 12.36 10.23
N ASP A 108 -13.53 13.51 10.86
CA ASP A 108 -14.30 13.96 12.02
C ASP A 108 -14.48 12.85 13.07
N ALA A 109 -13.38 12.09 13.34
CA ALA A 109 -13.41 11.02 14.32
C ALA A 109 -13.82 11.56 15.69
N ASN A 110 -14.75 10.89 16.37
CA ASN A 110 -15.29 11.32 17.66
C ASN A 110 -14.90 10.40 18.82
N VAL A 111 -14.25 9.26 18.52
CA VAL A 111 -13.62 8.40 19.54
C VAL A 111 -12.15 8.18 19.18
N LEU A 112 -11.27 8.49 20.13
CA LEU A 112 -9.84 8.20 20.08
C LEU A 112 -9.57 6.86 20.76
N THR A 113 -8.83 5.96 20.14
CA THR A 113 -8.31 4.78 20.82
C THR A 113 -6.78 4.79 20.83
N MET A 114 -6.18 4.35 21.94
CA MET A 114 -4.72 4.31 22.13
C MET A 114 -4.29 3.02 22.80
N GLY A 115 -3.07 2.58 22.50
CA GLY A 115 -2.46 1.41 23.13
C GLY A 115 -1.47 1.79 24.20
N ALA A 116 -1.76 1.48 25.47
CA ALA A 116 -0.86 1.79 26.60
C ALA A 116 0.51 1.10 26.49
N GLY A 117 0.58 -0.04 25.80
CA GLY A 117 1.84 -0.74 25.53
C GLY A 117 2.66 -0.16 24.36
N LEU A 118 2.12 0.83 23.64
CA LEU A 118 2.69 1.32 22.38
C LEU A 118 3.01 2.81 22.39
N ILE A 119 2.53 3.56 23.37
CA ILE A 119 2.71 5.01 23.44
C ILE A 119 3.12 5.45 24.85
N GLY A 120 4.11 6.33 24.93
CA GLY A 120 4.51 6.95 26.20
C GLY A 120 3.48 7.97 26.70
N SER A 121 3.40 8.17 28.01
CA SER A 121 2.37 9.01 28.66
C SER A 121 2.36 10.45 28.16
N GLU A 122 3.52 11.06 27.94
CA GLU A 122 3.62 12.44 27.46
C GLU A 122 3.06 12.58 26.03
N LEU A 123 3.43 11.65 25.14
CA LEU A 123 2.91 11.64 23.77
C LEU A 123 1.41 11.35 23.74
N ALA A 124 0.92 10.45 24.60
CA ALA A 124 -0.51 10.14 24.71
C ALA A 124 -1.34 11.36 25.13
N GLN A 125 -0.84 12.17 26.08
CA GLN A 125 -1.46 13.44 26.46
C GLN A 125 -1.50 14.44 25.29
N GLN A 126 -0.40 14.55 24.54
CA GLN A 126 -0.34 15.42 23.34
C GLN A 126 -1.31 14.96 22.25
N VAL A 127 -1.38 13.64 21.99
CA VAL A 127 -2.33 13.02 21.04
C VAL A 127 -3.77 13.32 21.43
N ALA A 128 -4.12 13.13 22.71
CA ALA A 128 -5.46 13.44 23.23
C ALA A 128 -5.82 14.93 23.04
N ARG A 129 -4.88 15.85 23.31
CA ARG A 129 -5.10 17.29 23.12
C ARG A 129 -5.32 17.65 21.65
N VAL A 130 -4.48 17.14 20.74
CA VAL A 130 -4.65 17.37 19.31
C VAL A 130 -6.02 16.85 18.84
N PHE A 131 -6.39 15.64 19.28
CA PHE A 131 -7.68 15.05 18.94
C PHE A 131 -8.87 15.90 19.43
N LEU A 132 -8.82 16.45 20.63
CA LEU A 132 -9.93 17.24 21.20
C LEU A 132 -10.03 18.66 20.64
N THR A 133 -8.95 19.22 20.05
CA THR A 133 -8.89 20.62 19.60
C THR A 133 -9.04 20.79 18.08
N LYS A 134 -8.73 19.78 17.30
CA LYS A 134 -8.82 19.86 15.84
C LYS A 134 -10.26 19.68 15.34
N GLU A 135 -10.59 20.33 14.21
CA GLU A 135 -11.94 20.32 13.62
C GLU A 135 -11.90 19.96 12.13
N CYS A 136 -12.95 19.27 11.68
CA CYS A 136 -13.18 18.98 10.28
C CYS A 136 -13.92 20.15 9.60
N SER A 137 -13.16 21.09 9.03
CA SER A 137 -13.72 22.32 8.44
C SER A 137 -13.77 22.34 6.92
N VAL A 138 -13.14 21.37 6.25
CA VAL A 138 -13.01 21.33 4.79
C VAL A 138 -14.22 20.65 4.15
N PRO A 139 -15.00 21.30 3.25
CA PRO A 139 -16.24 20.75 2.71
C PRO A 139 -16.09 19.38 2.03
N ARG A 140 -14.99 19.14 1.31
CA ARG A 140 -14.72 17.84 0.69
C ARG A 140 -14.56 16.70 1.70
N HIS A 141 -14.05 16.99 2.90
CA HIS A 141 -13.92 16.00 3.98
C HIS A 141 -15.27 15.75 4.62
N GLN A 142 -16.04 16.82 4.88
CA GLN A 142 -17.39 16.68 5.42
C GLN A 142 -18.26 15.79 4.54
N LYS A 143 -18.24 15.96 3.21
CA LYS A 143 -18.97 15.08 2.30
C LYS A 143 -18.63 13.59 2.48
N ARG A 144 -17.35 13.26 2.77
CA ARG A 144 -16.93 11.88 3.02
C ARG A 144 -17.41 11.36 4.38
N VAL A 145 -17.40 12.23 5.39
CA VAL A 145 -17.96 11.94 6.73
C VAL A 145 -19.46 11.64 6.60
N ASP A 146 -20.20 12.42 5.81
CA ASP A 146 -21.62 12.19 5.55
C ASP A 146 -21.87 10.83 4.88
N MET A 147 -20.99 10.41 3.96
CA MET A 147 -21.05 9.08 3.34
C MET A 147 -20.83 7.96 4.37
N ILE A 148 -19.92 8.14 5.33
CA ILE A 148 -19.70 7.18 6.43
C ILE A 148 -20.95 7.11 7.31
N ASN A 149 -21.51 8.25 7.72
CA ASN A 149 -22.71 8.31 8.56
C ASN A 149 -23.93 7.68 7.90
N ASN A 150 -24.05 7.76 6.57
CA ASN A 150 -25.15 7.16 5.82
C ASN A 150 -25.10 5.61 5.82
N LEU A 151 -23.96 4.99 6.09
CA LEU A 151 -23.87 3.55 6.27
C LEU A 151 -24.64 3.07 7.51
N ASP A 152 -24.67 3.90 8.57
CA ASP A 152 -25.43 3.60 9.79
C ASP A 152 -26.94 3.62 9.53
N SER A 153 -27.41 4.49 8.62
CA SER A 153 -28.82 4.64 8.28
C SER A 153 -29.35 3.49 7.41
N SER A 154 -28.50 2.89 6.58
CA SER A 154 -28.88 1.77 5.71
C SER A 154 -29.04 0.45 6.48
N SER A 155 -28.41 0.30 7.63
CA SER A 155 -28.54 -0.88 8.50
C SER A 155 -29.86 -0.94 9.27
N ASN A 156 -30.60 0.17 9.40
CA ASN A 156 -31.88 0.23 10.11
C ASN A 156 -33.11 0.01 9.19
N SER A 157 -32.93 -0.10 7.87
CA SER A 157 -34.06 -0.27 6.92
C SER A 157 -34.12 -1.65 6.28
N GLN A 158 -33.19 -2.54 6.60
CA GLN A 158 -33.33 -3.96 6.26
C GLN A 158 -33.61 -4.77 7.52
N LYS A 159 -34.90 -4.92 7.87
CA LYS A 159 -35.36 -6.15 8.51
C LYS A 159 -34.89 -7.27 7.60
N ILE A 160 -33.86 -7.97 8.05
CA ILE A 160 -33.36 -9.18 7.43
C ILE A 160 -34.57 -10.14 7.34
N VAL A 161 -35.13 -10.24 6.15
CA VAL A 161 -35.75 -11.48 5.74
C VAL A 161 -34.58 -12.46 5.73
N SER A 162 -34.59 -13.38 6.67
CA SER A 162 -33.72 -14.52 6.73
C SER A 162 -33.93 -15.38 5.49
N THR A 163 -33.16 -15.12 4.46
CA THR A 163 -32.82 -16.11 3.46
C THR A 163 -31.34 -16.31 3.59
N GLU A 164 -30.99 -17.39 4.25
CA GLU A 164 -29.70 -18.03 4.17
C GLU A 164 -29.53 -18.54 2.73
N ASP A 165 -29.08 -17.64 1.85
CA ASP A 165 -28.52 -17.99 0.56
C ASP A 165 -27.13 -17.41 0.49
N HIS A 166 -26.24 -17.96 1.32
CA HIS A 166 -24.85 -18.02 0.97
C HIS A 166 -24.77 -18.99 -0.22
N ILE A 167 -24.64 -18.44 -1.43
CA ILE A 167 -24.19 -19.22 -2.58
C ILE A 167 -22.75 -19.66 -2.24
N GLN A 168 -22.62 -20.78 -1.56
CA GLN A 168 -21.41 -21.56 -1.62
C GLN A 168 -21.34 -22.08 -3.05
N LEU A 169 -20.49 -21.49 -3.85
CA LEU A 169 -20.08 -22.02 -5.15
C LEU A 169 -19.30 -23.31 -4.91
N SER A 170 -20.02 -24.40 -4.68
CA SER A 170 -19.44 -25.75 -4.79
C SER A 170 -19.38 -26.09 -6.27
N ASN A 171 -18.23 -26.50 -6.74
CA ASN A 171 -17.92 -26.79 -8.17
C ASN A 171 -18.84 -27.81 -8.85
N GLU A 172 -19.78 -28.44 -8.16
CA GLU A 172 -20.49 -29.59 -8.66
C GLU A 172 -21.84 -29.28 -9.35
N ASN A 173 -22.35 -28.03 -9.31
CA ASN A 173 -23.74 -27.75 -9.78
C ASN A 173 -23.95 -26.45 -10.58
N LEU A 174 -22.93 -25.84 -11.16
CA LEU A 174 -23.15 -24.67 -12.02
C LEU A 174 -23.70 -25.10 -13.38
N SER A 175 -24.87 -24.57 -13.75
CA SER A 175 -25.45 -24.77 -15.08
C SER A 175 -24.66 -24.01 -16.15
N THR A 176 -24.84 -24.39 -17.42
CA THR A 176 -24.24 -23.66 -18.55
C THR A 176 -24.73 -22.20 -18.59
N GLU A 177 -25.95 -21.95 -18.13
CA GLU A 177 -26.56 -20.61 -18.07
C GLU A 177 -25.93 -19.75 -16.96
N ASP A 178 -25.61 -20.33 -15.78
CA ASP A 178 -24.91 -19.62 -14.69
C ASP A 178 -23.50 -19.21 -15.14
N ILE A 179 -22.80 -20.08 -15.86
CA ILE A 179 -21.47 -19.79 -16.39
C ILE A 179 -21.50 -18.68 -17.45
N GLN A 180 -22.54 -18.65 -18.28
CA GLN A 180 -22.73 -17.58 -19.28
C GLN A 180 -23.03 -16.23 -18.59
N ASN A 181 -23.89 -16.22 -17.57
CA ASN A 181 -24.19 -15.03 -16.80
C ASN A 181 -22.97 -14.47 -16.06
N ILE A 182 -22.14 -15.33 -15.45
CA ILE A 182 -20.89 -14.94 -14.82
C ILE A 182 -19.91 -14.36 -15.87
N ALA A 183 -19.78 -14.99 -17.03
CA ALA A 183 -18.92 -14.52 -18.11
C ALA A 183 -19.36 -13.15 -18.63
N GLN A 184 -20.66 -12.91 -18.76
CA GLN A 184 -21.21 -11.62 -19.18
C GLN A 184 -20.93 -10.53 -18.16
N VAL A 185 -21.20 -10.76 -16.86
CA VAL A 185 -20.96 -9.79 -15.79
C VAL A 185 -19.47 -9.43 -15.67
N VAL A 186 -18.58 -10.43 -15.78
CA VAL A 186 -17.13 -10.20 -15.75
C VAL A 186 -16.69 -9.44 -17.00
N GLY A 187 -17.27 -9.75 -18.17
CA GLY A 187 -17.03 -9.02 -19.41
C GLY A 187 -17.42 -7.55 -19.35
N GLU A 188 -18.60 -7.26 -18.76
CA GLU A 188 -19.10 -5.89 -18.56
C GLU A 188 -18.23 -5.10 -17.57
N LEU A 189 -17.79 -5.73 -16.47
CA LEU A 189 -16.87 -5.11 -15.50
C LEU A 189 -15.52 -4.75 -16.12
N LEU A 190 -14.98 -5.61 -16.97
CA LEU A 190 -13.72 -5.35 -17.68
C LEU A 190 -13.84 -4.28 -18.78
N GLN A 191 -15.04 -4.08 -19.33
CA GLN A 191 -15.31 -3.03 -20.33
C GLN A 191 -15.60 -1.67 -19.70
N SER A 192 -16.15 -1.60 -18.49
CA SER A 192 -16.49 -0.34 -17.84
C SER A 192 -15.27 0.52 -17.46
N ASP A 193 -14.10 -0.09 -17.28
CA ASP A 193 -12.84 0.62 -17.01
C ASP A 193 -12.07 1.08 -18.27
N SER A 194 -12.56 0.74 -19.47
CA SER A 194 -11.86 1.02 -20.74
C SER A 194 -12.40 2.24 -21.51
N THR A 195 -12.69 3.35 -20.86
CA THR A 195 -13.23 4.56 -21.50
C THR A 195 -12.27 5.32 -22.42
N ASN A 196 -11.12 4.74 -22.83
CA ASN A 196 -10.17 5.37 -23.76
C ASN A 196 -9.47 4.41 -24.73
N ILE A 197 -10.15 3.39 -25.25
CA ILE A 197 -9.60 2.63 -26.40
C ILE A 197 -10.47 2.93 -27.62
N SER A 198 -9.88 3.60 -28.61
CA SER A 198 -10.51 3.92 -29.90
C SER A 198 -11.03 2.67 -30.61
N HIS A 199 -12.26 2.74 -31.10
CA HIS A 199 -13.04 1.67 -31.77
C HIS A 199 -12.48 1.17 -33.12
N ALA A 200 -11.19 1.09 -33.33
CA ALA A 200 -10.63 0.80 -34.64
C ALA A 200 -9.76 -0.45 -34.69
N GLU A 201 -10.10 -1.55 -33.99
CA GLU A 201 -9.51 -2.88 -34.31
C GLU A 201 -10.23 -4.02 -33.57
N GLN A 202 -11.53 -4.20 -33.84
CA GLN A 202 -12.38 -5.20 -33.15
C GLN A 202 -12.32 -6.61 -33.72
N ASN A 203 -11.38 -7.01 -34.55
CA ASN A 203 -11.53 -8.25 -35.30
C ASN A 203 -10.36 -9.23 -35.33
N THR A 204 -9.47 -9.33 -34.35
CA THR A 204 -8.62 -10.56 -34.30
C THR A 204 -7.88 -10.70 -32.97
N CYS A 205 -8.52 -11.24 -31.92
CA CYS A 205 -7.75 -11.95 -30.88
C CYS A 205 -7.29 -13.30 -31.48
N LYS A 206 -6.03 -13.38 -31.87
CA LYS A 206 -5.43 -14.58 -32.49
C LYS A 206 -4.69 -15.50 -31.52
N SER A 207 -4.78 -15.28 -30.20
CA SER A 207 -4.11 -16.13 -29.23
C SER A 207 -5.11 -16.89 -28.36
N ASP A 208 -4.75 -18.11 -27.97
CA ASP A 208 -5.48 -18.91 -26.99
C ASP A 208 -5.36 -18.36 -25.56
N MET A 209 -4.74 -17.21 -25.38
CA MET A 209 -4.61 -16.50 -24.10
C MET A 209 -5.74 -15.49 -23.92
N ILE A 210 -6.25 -15.39 -22.70
CA ILE A 210 -7.28 -14.44 -22.30
C ILE A 210 -6.71 -13.02 -22.41
N CYS A 211 -7.30 -12.19 -23.28
CA CYS A 211 -6.90 -10.80 -23.40
C CYS A 211 -7.65 -9.91 -22.41
N LYS A 212 -7.07 -8.75 -22.09
CA LYS A 212 -7.63 -7.76 -21.15
C LYS A 212 -8.89 -7.02 -21.66
N CYS A 213 -9.41 -7.33 -22.83
CA CYS A 213 -10.51 -6.59 -23.44
C CYS A 213 -11.92 -7.01 -22.96
N GLY A 214 -12.05 -8.01 -22.09
CA GLY A 214 -13.34 -8.54 -21.63
C GLY A 214 -14.11 -9.34 -22.67
N VAL A 215 -13.98 -9.02 -23.97
CA VAL A 215 -14.72 -9.65 -25.09
C VAL A 215 -14.41 -11.15 -25.24
N CYS A 216 -13.21 -11.58 -24.82
CA CYS A 216 -12.84 -12.99 -24.90
C CYS A 216 -13.55 -13.86 -23.86
N LEU A 217 -13.82 -13.34 -22.68
CA LEU A 217 -14.57 -14.03 -21.61
C LEU A 217 -16.04 -14.21 -21.99
N ASP A 218 -16.63 -13.17 -22.57
CA ASP A 218 -18.01 -13.20 -23.06
C ASP A 218 -18.20 -14.23 -24.21
N LYS A 219 -17.19 -14.38 -25.08
CA LYS A 219 -17.21 -15.31 -26.20
C LYS A 219 -16.78 -16.76 -25.88
N LYS A 220 -16.15 -16.98 -24.71
CA LYS A 220 -15.64 -18.31 -24.29
C LYS A 220 -16.03 -18.60 -22.83
N PRO A 221 -17.32 -18.82 -22.53
CA PRO A 221 -17.78 -19.05 -21.14
C PRO A 221 -17.15 -20.29 -20.49
N GLU A 222 -16.73 -21.30 -21.27
CA GLU A 222 -15.99 -22.45 -20.75
C GLU A 222 -14.67 -22.10 -20.06
N THR A 223 -14.10 -20.93 -20.32
CA THR A 223 -12.89 -20.44 -19.65
C THR A 223 -13.18 -20.13 -18.17
N ILE A 224 -14.39 -19.69 -17.83
CA ILE A 224 -14.83 -19.48 -16.44
C ILE A 224 -14.81 -20.82 -15.69
N ARG A 225 -15.30 -21.90 -16.34
CA ARG A 225 -15.28 -23.23 -15.73
C ARG A 225 -13.86 -23.71 -15.43
N GLN A 226 -12.91 -23.49 -16.35
CA GLN A 226 -11.50 -23.82 -16.12
C GLN A 226 -10.91 -23.06 -14.93
N PHE A 227 -11.25 -21.78 -14.74
CA PHE A 227 -10.83 -21.04 -13.56
C PHE A 227 -11.42 -21.57 -12.27
N LEU A 228 -12.71 -21.91 -12.26
CA LEU A 228 -13.36 -22.52 -11.10
C LEU A 228 -12.76 -23.89 -10.76
N ASP A 229 -12.45 -24.70 -11.76
CA ASP A 229 -11.81 -26.02 -11.60
C ASP A 229 -10.37 -25.90 -11.06
N MET A 230 -9.68 -24.77 -11.34
CA MET A 230 -8.38 -24.42 -10.75
C MET A 230 -8.49 -23.83 -9.34
N GLY A 231 -9.69 -23.73 -8.76
CA GLY A 231 -9.92 -23.25 -7.39
C GLY A 231 -9.97 -21.72 -7.26
N VAL A 232 -10.25 -20.99 -8.35
CA VAL A 232 -10.41 -19.53 -8.31
C VAL A 232 -11.73 -19.18 -7.63
N GLN A 233 -11.68 -18.57 -6.44
CA GLN A 233 -12.86 -18.14 -5.67
C GLN A 233 -13.22 -16.67 -5.86
N ARG A 234 -12.36 -15.87 -6.50
CA ARG A 234 -12.57 -14.45 -6.79
C ARG A 234 -11.94 -14.09 -8.12
N ILE A 235 -12.73 -13.47 -9.00
CA ILE A 235 -12.23 -12.82 -10.22
C ILE A 235 -12.36 -11.32 -9.99
N GLY A 236 -11.23 -10.62 -9.91
CA GLY A 236 -11.16 -9.17 -9.78
C GLY A 236 -10.10 -8.63 -10.71
N TYR A 237 -10.35 -7.47 -11.33
CA TYR A 237 -9.31 -6.73 -12.03
C TYR A 237 -8.37 -6.16 -10.97
N HIS A 238 -7.19 -6.75 -10.86
CA HIS A 238 -6.05 -6.13 -10.22
C HIS A 238 -5.11 -5.74 -11.33
N ASP A 239 -4.90 -4.46 -11.54
CA ASP A 239 -3.80 -3.99 -12.38
C ASP A 239 -2.49 -4.32 -11.65
N SER A 240 -2.18 -5.62 -11.61
CA SER A 240 -0.88 -6.10 -11.23
C SER A 240 0.04 -5.77 -12.38
N SER A 241 0.66 -4.58 -12.32
CA SER A 241 1.72 -4.14 -13.23
C SER A 241 3.02 -4.97 -13.12
N GLY A 242 2.92 -6.23 -12.69
CA GLY A 242 3.88 -7.28 -12.91
C GLY A 242 3.71 -7.83 -14.33
N CYS A 243 3.98 -7.02 -15.35
CA CYS A 243 3.75 -7.42 -16.73
C CYS A 243 4.74 -8.53 -17.14
N GLU A 244 4.23 -9.69 -17.54
CA GLU A 244 5.00 -10.73 -18.21
C GLU A 244 5.46 -10.30 -19.62
N CYS A 245 4.92 -9.19 -20.15
CA CYS A 245 5.24 -8.66 -21.45
C CYS A 245 6.21 -7.50 -21.35
N VAL A 246 7.33 -7.58 -22.02
CA VAL A 246 8.20 -6.42 -22.29
C VAL A 246 7.40 -5.48 -23.19
N PRO A 247 7.20 -4.20 -22.80
CA PRO A 247 6.54 -3.23 -23.68
C PRO A 247 7.28 -3.12 -25.01
N GLU A 248 6.56 -2.94 -26.12
CA GLU A 248 7.16 -2.69 -27.44
C GLU A 248 8.03 -1.42 -27.42
N ASP A 249 7.65 -0.43 -26.62
CA ASP A 249 8.47 0.75 -26.38
C ASP A 249 9.39 0.55 -25.15
N ILE A 250 10.69 0.46 -25.38
CA ILE A 250 11.70 0.31 -24.35
C ILE A 250 11.64 1.44 -23.27
N ALA A 251 11.13 2.62 -23.61
CA ALA A 251 10.95 3.71 -22.68
C ALA A 251 10.09 3.30 -21.47
N GLN A 252 9.04 2.52 -21.72
CA GLN A 252 8.13 2.03 -20.68
C GLN A 252 8.74 0.94 -19.78
N CYS A 253 9.94 0.45 -20.10
CA CYS A 253 10.71 -0.43 -19.24
C CYS A 253 11.72 0.33 -18.36
N ILE A 254 11.93 1.63 -18.56
CA ILE A 254 13.00 2.39 -17.91
C ILE A 254 12.49 3.12 -16.67
N ASP A 255 13.11 2.81 -15.51
CA ASP A 255 13.08 3.64 -14.31
C ASP A 255 14.26 4.64 -14.40
N HIS A 256 13.95 5.89 -14.77
CA HIS A 256 14.96 6.94 -14.91
C HIS A 256 15.46 7.37 -13.53
N THR A 257 16.74 7.10 -13.22
CA THR A 257 17.21 7.00 -11.84
C THR A 257 18.27 8.04 -11.49
N ILE A 258 18.07 8.74 -10.36
CA ILE A 258 19.07 9.60 -9.73
C ILE A 258 19.07 9.42 -8.21
N LEU A 259 20.14 8.80 -7.68
CA LEU A 259 20.27 8.44 -6.26
C LEU A 259 21.59 8.93 -5.64
N LYS A 260 22.35 9.77 -6.36
CA LYS A 260 23.63 10.30 -5.85
C LYS A 260 23.39 11.17 -4.63
N PRO A 261 24.23 11.05 -3.56
CA PRO A 261 24.06 11.85 -2.33
C PRO A 261 24.11 13.37 -2.56
N ALA A 262 24.83 13.82 -3.59
CA ALA A 262 24.97 15.24 -3.94
C ALA A 262 23.87 15.75 -4.89
N THR A 263 22.79 14.98 -5.13
CA THR A 263 21.66 15.39 -5.97
C THR A 263 20.97 16.62 -5.41
N LYS A 264 20.67 17.61 -6.26
CA LYS A 264 19.98 18.85 -5.91
C LYS A 264 18.53 18.84 -6.40
N SER A 265 17.70 19.73 -5.88
CA SER A 265 16.29 19.85 -6.29
C SER A 265 16.13 20.12 -7.78
N ASP A 266 17.06 20.88 -8.40
CA ASP A 266 16.97 21.17 -9.83
C ASP A 266 17.31 19.94 -10.70
N ASP A 267 18.16 19.01 -10.19
CA ASP A 267 18.39 17.72 -10.85
C ASP A 267 17.13 16.88 -10.83
N ILE A 268 16.33 16.93 -9.74
CA ILE A 268 15.06 16.22 -9.65
C ILE A 268 14.04 16.78 -10.64
N LYS A 269 13.91 18.11 -10.74
CA LYS A 269 13.01 18.74 -11.73
C LYS A 269 13.40 18.36 -13.15
N ARG A 270 14.71 18.39 -13.45
CA ARG A 270 15.24 18.01 -14.77
C ARG A 270 14.88 16.56 -15.11
N ILE A 271 15.18 15.59 -14.22
CA ILE A 271 14.91 14.17 -14.48
C ILE A 271 13.41 13.88 -14.61
N CYS A 272 12.55 14.59 -13.88
CA CYS A 272 11.09 14.51 -14.02
C CYS A 272 10.62 15.05 -15.38
N SER A 273 11.21 16.17 -15.85
CA SER A 273 10.91 16.72 -17.18
C SER A 273 11.32 15.76 -18.29
N GLU A 274 12.54 15.21 -18.20
CA GLU A 274 13.05 14.18 -19.11
C GLU A 274 12.12 12.97 -19.16
N ALA A 275 11.70 12.47 -17.99
CA ALA A 275 10.83 11.29 -17.92
C ALA A 275 9.44 11.52 -18.54
N LYS A 276 8.87 12.71 -18.40
CA LYS A 276 7.62 13.09 -19.07
C LYS A 276 7.79 13.17 -20.59
N GLU A 277 8.87 13.80 -21.05
CA GLU A 277 9.16 13.97 -22.49
C GLU A 277 9.32 12.61 -23.18
N TYR A 278 10.04 11.69 -22.55
CA TYR A 278 10.35 10.38 -23.14
C TYR A 278 9.40 9.26 -22.70
N SER A 279 8.37 9.58 -21.90
CA SER A 279 7.37 8.61 -21.42
C SER A 279 7.98 7.40 -20.69
N PHE A 280 8.95 7.63 -19.83
CA PHE A 280 9.56 6.56 -19.03
C PHE A 280 8.57 5.94 -18.03
N ALA A 281 8.83 4.70 -17.60
CA ALA A 281 7.98 3.99 -16.64
C ALA A 281 7.89 4.73 -15.30
N SER A 282 9.05 5.14 -14.77
CA SER A 282 9.11 5.86 -13.50
C SER A 282 10.33 6.79 -13.41
N VAL A 283 10.31 7.68 -12.42
CA VAL A 283 11.49 8.40 -11.94
C VAL A 283 11.83 7.85 -10.55
N CYS A 284 13.05 7.34 -10.40
CA CYS A 284 13.54 6.78 -9.14
C CYS A 284 14.46 7.78 -8.42
N VAL A 285 14.04 8.24 -7.24
CA VAL A 285 14.71 9.28 -6.44
C VAL A 285 14.92 8.83 -5.00
N SER A 286 15.79 9.54 -4.27
CA SER A 286 15.96 9.35 -2.83
C SER A 286 14.68 9.75 -2.06
N PRO A 287 14.37 9.15 -0.89
CA PRO A 287 13.11 9.37 -0.16
C PRO A 287 12.81 10.85 0.14
N SER A 288 13.82 11.66 0.43
CA SER A 288 13.69 13.09 0.70
C SER A 288 13.14 13.91 -0.46
N TYR A 289 13.21 13.38 -1.69
CA TYR A 289 12.76 14.06 -2.91
C TYR A 289 11.41 13.55 -3.46
N VAL A 290 10.79 12.58 -2.81
CA VAL A 290 9.52 11.99 -3.28
C VAL A 290 8.43 13.05 -3.44
N LYS A 291 8.23 13.93 -2.45
CA LYS A 291 7.24 15.03 -2.53
C LYS A 291 7.48 15.94 -3.72
N LEU A 292 8.74 16.27 -4.00
CA LEU A 292 9.10 17.11 -5.12
C LEU A 292 8.82 16.38 -6.44
N ALA A 293 9.26 15.13 -6.59
CA ALA A 293 9.03 14.33 -7.78
C ALA A 293 7.51 14.13 -8.03
N ALA A 294 6.73 13.83 -7.01
CA ALA A 294 5.28 13.68 -7.09
C ALA A 294 4.60 14.97 -7.57
N LYS A 295 5.07 16.13 -7.09
CA LYS A 295 4.58 17.44 -7.57
C LYS A 295 4.91 17.66 -9.04
N GLU A 296 6.16 17.41 -9.44
CA GLU A 296 6.65 17.63 -10.82
C GLU A 296 6.00 16.68 -11.82
N LEU A 297 5.67 15.44 -11.41
CA LEU A 297 5.06 14.42 -12.26
C LEU A 297 3.52 14.43 -12.22
N ALA A 298 2.90 15.33 -11.46
CA ALA A 298 1.45 15.41 -11.35
C ALA A 298 0.78 15.53 -12.72
N GLY A 299 -0.25 14.69 -12.96
CA GLY A 299 -0.98 14.66 -14.25
C GLY A 299 -0.27 13.91 -15.38
N SER A 300 0.92 13.33 -15.14
CA SER A 300 1.60 12.45 -16.10
C SER A 300 1.34 10.97 -15.79
N LYS A 301 1.68 10.09 -16.74
CA LYS A 301 1.64 8.63 -16.53
C LYS A 301 2.91 8.07 -15.87
N VAL A 302 3.95 8.91 -15.72
CA VAL A 302 5.24 8.51 -15.16
C VAL A 302 5.11 8.34 -13.65
N LYS A 303 5.49 7.17 -13.14
CA LYS A 303 5.37 6.82 -11.73
C LYS A 303 6.50 7.43 -10.89
N VAL A 304 6.22 7.71 -9.62
CA VAL A 304 7.25 8.07 -8.66
C VAL A 304 7.74 6.81 -7.97
N CYS A 305 9.02 6.48 -8.17
CA CYS A 305 9.70 5.38 -7.51
C CYS A 305 10.68 5.94 -6.46
N THR A 306 10.83 5.23 -5.35
CA THR A 306 11.86 5.56 -4.37
C THR A 306 12.48 4.31 -3.76
N VAL A 307 13.51 4.49 -2.94
CA VAL A 307 14.26 3.41 -2.30
C VAL A 307 14.01 3.36 -0.80
N VAL A 308 14.12 2.17 -0.20
CA VAL A 308 13.89 1.92 1.24
C VAL A 308 15.01 1.01 1.78
N GLY A 309 15.50 1.34 2.99
CA GLY A 309 16.63 0.62 3.59
C GLY A 309 17.92 0.75 2.80
N PHE A 310 18.03 1.77 1.99
CA PHE A 310 19.03 1.90 0.93
C PHE A 310 20.30 2.65 1.40
N PRO A 311 21.52 2.25 0.92
CA PRO A 311 21.77 1.12 0.02
C PRO A 311 22.09 -0.20 0.73
N SER A 312 22.28 -0.21 2.05
CA SER A 312 22.88 -1.33 2.80
C SER A 312 21.91 -2.45 3.18
N GLY A 313 20.59 -2.18 3.22
CA GLY A 313 19.58 -3.12 3.68
C GLY A 313 19.62 -3.44 5.18
N ALA A 314 20.46 -2.76 5.97
CA ALA A 314 20.76 -3.12 7.36
C ALA A 314 19.76 -2.59 8.41
N HIS A 315 18.72 -1.87 7.98
CA HIS A 315 17.67 -1.41 8.89
C HIS A 315 16.77 -2.57 9.32
N THR A 316 16.12 -2.39 10.49
CA THR A 316 15.14 -3.39 10.96
C THR A 316 13.89 -3.41 10.07
N PRO A 317 13.16 -4.54 10.02
CA PRO A 317 11.93 -4.65 9.22
C PRO A 317 10.90 -3.56 9.52
N GLU A 318 10.77 -3.17 10.79
CA GLU A 318 9.84 -2.13 11.25
C GLU A 318 10.19 -0.76 10.67
N ILE A 319 11.47 -0.40 10.68
CA ILE A 319 11.95 0.88 10.14
C ILE A 319 11.74 0.94 8.63
N LYS A 320 12.06 -0.13 7.90
CA LYS A 320 11.81 -0.18 6.44
C LYS A 320 10.31 -0.06 6.11
N ALA A 321 9.44 -0.72 6.86
CA ALA A 321 7.99 -0.58 6.69
C ALA A 321 7.51 0.85 7.00
N MET A 322 8.07 1.51 8.02
CA MET A 322 7.76 2.91 8.34
C MET A 322 8.22 3.84 7.23
N GLU A 323 9.46 3.67 6.73
CA GLU A 323 10.01 4.43 5.60
C GLU A 323 9.14 4.26 4.36
N THR A 324 8.70 3.02 4.07
CA THR A 324 7.78 2.71 2.98
C THR A 324 6.47 3.47 3.09
N ARG A 325 5.79 3.41 4.24
CA ARG A 325 4.53 4.12 4.47
C ARG A 325 4.70 5.63 4.36
N GLN A 326 5.84 6.16 4.82
CA GLN A 326 6.13 7.59 4.66
C GLN A 326 6.33 7.97 3.19
N ALA A 327 7.11 7.19 2.45
CA ALA A 327 7.34 7.43 1.02
C ALA A 327 6.02 7.41 0.21
N ILE A 328 5.12 6.45 0.50
CA ILE A 328 3.81 6.36 -0.16
C ILE A 328 2.94 7.57 0.18
N ARG A 329 2.89 8.00 1.45
CA ARG A 329 2.19 9.25 1.85
C ARG A 329 2.73 10.47 1.14
N ASP A 330 4.01 10.48 0.83
CA ASP A 330 4.69 11.58 0.13
C ASP A 330 4.47 11.53 -1.39
N GLY A 331 3.84 10.46 -1.91
CA GLY A 331 3.43 10.30 -3.30
C GLY A 331 4.22 9.27 -4.11
N ALA A 332 4.99 8.38 -3.45
CA ALA A 332 5.61 7.26 -4.14
C ALA A 332 4.57 6.19 -4.53
N GLU A 333 4.65 5.71 -5.75
CA GLU A 333 3.81 4.64 -6.30
C GLU A 333 4.59 3.33 -6.46
N GLU A 334 5.92 3.39 -6.41
CA GLU A 334 6.83 2.24 -6.52
C GLU A 334 7.93 2.34 -5.45
N ILE A 335 8.24 1.21 -4.81
CA ILE A 335 9.20 1.13 -3.70
C ILE A 335 10.25 0.06 -3.99
N ASP A 336 11.51 0.47 -4.07
CA ASP A 336 12.67 -0.41 -4.25
C ASP A 336 13.35 -0.62 -2.88
N MET A 337 13.04 -1.71 -2.17
CA MET A 337 13.66 -2.03 -0.88
C MET A 337 14.93 -2.85 -1.05
N VAL A 338 15.90 -2.68 -0.16
CA VAL A 338 17.09 -3.57 -0.08
C VAL A 338 16.87 -4.60 1.03
N ILE A 339 17.12 -5.89 0.73
CA ILE A 339 17.04 -6.96 1.75
C ILE A 339 18.11 -6.79 2.82
N ASN A 340 17.94 -7.43 3.97
CA ASN A 340 19.03 -7.57 4.93
C ASN A 340 20.03 -8.62 4.43
N ILE A 341 21.07 -8.16 3.73
CA ILE A 341 22.09 -9.00 3.10
C ILE A 341 22.85 -9.82 4.16
N GLY A 342 23.16 -9.21 5.30
CA GLY A 342 23.87 -9.89 6.39
C GLY A 342 23.07 -11.04 6.97
N ALA A 343 21.76 -10.85 7.18
CA ALA A 343 20.86 -11.90 7.66
C ALA A 343 20.74 -13.04 6.64
N LEU A 344 20.63 -12.73 5.33
CA LEU A 344 20.60 -13.77 4.29
C LEU A 344 21.90 -14.61 4.29
N LYS A 345 23.05 -13.96 4.40
CA LYS A 345 24.35 -14.65 4.48
C LYS A 345 24.53 -15.48 5.75
N SER A 346 23.90 -15.08 6.84
CA SER A 346 23.87 -15.80 8.11
C SER A 346 22.89 -16.98 8.13
N GLY A 347 22.09 -17.15 7.06
CA GLY A 347 21.06 -18.19 7.01
C GLY A 347 19.79 -17.85 7.80
N GLU A 348 19.60 -16.58 8.20
CA GLU A 348 18.45 -16.10 8.96
C GLU A 348 17.25 -15.81 8.04
N ASP A 349 16.79 -16.83 7.30
CA ASP A 349 15.77 -16.72 6.28
C ASP A 349 14.43 -16.15 6.80
N ASP A 350 14.06 -16.49 8.04
CA ASP A 350 12.85 -15.95 8.67
C ASP A 350 12.93 -14.44 8.93
N LEU A 351 14.12 -13.93 9.25
CA LEU A 351 14.34 -12.49 9.39
C LEU A 351 14.24 -11.80 8.03
N VAL A 352 14.89 -12.35 7.00
CA VAL A 352 14.83 -11.83 5.63
C VAL A 352 13.40 -11.85 5.09
N TYR A 353 12.67 -12.95 5.30
CA TYR A 353 11.27 -13.05 4.92
C TYR A 353 10.41 -11.97 5.60
N ARG A 354 10.54 -11.79 6.92
CA ARG A 354 9.80 -10.75 7.66
C ARG A 354 10.15 -9.34 7.17
N ASP A 355 11.42 -9.11 6.86
CA ASP A 355 11.92 -7.84 6.33
C ASP A 355 11.20 -7.49 5.01
N ILE A 356 11.21 -8.42 4.04
CA ILE A 356 10.55 -8.24 2.76
C ILE A 356 9.03 -8.14 2.94
N ARG A 357 8.42 -9.04 3.73
CA ARG A 357 6.96 -9.11 3.89
C ARG A 357 6.38 -7.83 4.47
N LYS A 358 7.01 -7.22 5.48
CA LYS A 358 6.56 -5.96 6.09
C LYS A 358 6.56 -4.78 5.10
N VAL A 359 7.54 -4.75 4.20
CA VAL A 359 7.56 -3.74 3.13
C VAL A 359 6.48 -4.03 2.08
N CYS A 360 6.33 -5.28 1.66
CA CYS A 360 5.27 -5.67 0.72
C CYS A 360 3.87 -5.35 1.28
N GLU A 361 3.60 -5.63 2.56
CA GLU A 361 2.34 -5.26 3.22
C GLU A 361 2.10 -3.75 3.22
N ALA A 362 3.13 -2.96 3.53
CA ALA A 362 3.02 -1.51 3.48
C ALA A 362 2.75 -0.99 2.06
N CYS A 363 3.28 -1.66 1.02
CA CYS A 363 2.99 -1.36 -0.38
C CYS A 363 1.56 -1.79 -0.75
N GLU A 364 1.12 -2.99 -0.36
CA GLU A 364 -0.25 -3.48 -0.57
C GLU A 364 -1.28 -2.52 0.04
N ASP A 365 -1.07 -2.08 1.31
CA ASP A 365 -1.92 -1.12 2.01
C ASP A 365 -2.02 0.24 1.29
N GLY A 366 -0.93 0.66 0.65
CA GLY A 366 -0.83 1.95 -0.04
C GLY A 366 -1.01 1.87 -1.56
N SER A 367 -1.37 0.70 -2.12
CA SER A 367 -1.50 0.45 -3.56
C SER A 367 -0.23 0.81 -4.36
N ALA A 368 0.95 0.56 -3.77
CA ALA A 368 2.24 0.78 -4.39
C ALA A 368 2.88 -0.54 -4.85
N VAL A 369 3.73 -0.46 -5.87
CA VAL A 369 4.49 -1.61 -6.39
C VAL A 369 5.74 -1.82 -5.55
N SER A 370 5.95 -3.04 -5.05
CA SER A 370 7.14 -3.44 -4.30
C SER A 370 8.19 -4.07 -5.20
N LYS A 371 9.46 -3.65 -5.07
CA LYS A 371 10.60 -4.24 -5.77
C LYS A 371 11.71 -4.56 -4.77
N VAL A 372 12.17 -5.79 -4.75
CA VAL A 372 13.11 -6.34 -3.76
C VAL A 372 14.51 -6.39 -4.34
N ILE A 373 15.39 -5.49 -3.90
CA ILE A 373 16.82 -5.49 -4.27
C ILE A 373 17.52 -6.57 -3.47
N ILE A 374 17.99 -7.61 -4.15
CA ILE A 374 18.72 -8.71 -3.51
C ILE A 374 20.23 -8.47 -3.45
N GLU A 375 20.76 -7.49 -4.18
CA GLU A 375 22.17 -7.09 -4.30
C GLU A 375 23.07 -8.24 -4.73
N THR A 376 22.81 -8.74 -5.94
CA THR A 376 23.45 -9.95 -6.51
C THR A 376 24.97 -10.00 -6.40
N PRO A 377 25.73 -8.87 -6.48
CA PRO A 377 27.19 -8.93 -6.41
C PRO A 377 27.76 -9.44 -5.07
N TYR A 378 26.98 -9.41 -3.99
CA TYR A 378 27.39 -9.94 -2.69
C TYR A 378 26.99 -11.38 -2.44
N LEU A 379 26.18 -11.97 -3.34
CA LEU A 379 25.53 -13.26 -3.13
C LEU A 379 26.15 -14.38 -3.97
N THR A 380 26.26 -15.56 -3.38
CA THR A 380 26.47 -16.79 -4.14
C THR A 380 25.22 -17.16 -4.95
N GLU A 381 25.32 -18.10 -5.87
CA GLU A 381 24.17 -18.54 -6.69
C GLU A 381 23.04 -19.08 -5.81
N ASP A 382 23.36 -19.93 -4.81
CA ASP A 382 22.38 -20.46 -3.85
C ASP A 382 21.70 -19.34 -3.04
N GLU A 383 22.46 -18.33 -2.60
CA GLU A 383 21.91 -17.18 -1.88
C GLU A 383 20.96 -16.33 -2.77
N LYS A 384 21.27 -16.18 -4.08
CA LYS A 384 20.39 -15.53 -5.04
C LYS A 384 19.07 -16.31 -5.22
N VAL A 385 19.17 -17.63 -5.33
CA VAL A 385 17.97 -18.50 -5.41
C VAL A 385 17.10 -18.35 -4.16
N ARG A 386 17.72 -18.41 -2.96
CA ARG A 386 17.00 -18.24 -1.68
C ARG A 386 16.33 -16.86 -1.59
N ALA A 387 17.05 -15.79 -1.91
CA ALA A 387 16.50 -14.43 -1.89
C ALA A 387 15.29 -14.26 -2.82
N CYS A 388 15.34 -14.83 -4.03
CA CYS A 388 14.23 -14.86 -4.97
C CYS A 388 13.03 -15.65 -4.42
N GLN A 389 13.27 -16.82 -3.80
CA GLN A 389 12.23 -17.65 -3.19
C GLN A 389 11.56 -16.92 -1.99
N LEU A 390 12.33 -16.25 -1.16
CA LEU A 390 11.81 -15.44 -0.04
C LEU A 390 11.00 -14.25 -0.53
N SER A 391 11.45 -13.59 -1.60
CA SER A 391 10.71 -12.50 -2.26
C SER A 391 9.37 -12.98 -2.83
N LYS A 392 9.36 -14.16 -3.48
CA LYS A 392 8.16 -14.82 -3.96
C LYS A 392 7.19 -15.17 -2.82
N LYS A 393 7.69 -15.78 -1.74
CA LYS A 393 6.91 -16.11 -0.53
C LYS A 393 6.30 -14.85 0.10
N ALA A 394 7.02 -13.73 0.06
CA ALA A 394 6.58 -12.44 0.59
C ALA A 394 5.62 -11.69 -0.34
N LYS A 395 5.32 -12.20 -1.54
CA LYS A 395 4.45 -11.60 -2.56
C LYS A 395 4.96 -10.27 -3.10
N ALA A 396 6.26 -10.14 -3.32
CA ALA A 396 6.84 -8.99 -4.00
C ALA A 396 6.36 -8.92 -5.46
N ASN A 397 6.21 -7.71 -6.00
CA ASN A 397 5.86 -7.52 -7.41
C ASN A 397 7.08 -7.69 -8.34
N TYR A 398 8.26 -7.33 -7.85
CA TYR A 398 9.52 -7.47 -8.57
C TYR A 398 10.65 -7.96 -7.66
N VAL A 399 11.63 -8.64 -8.25
CA VAL A 399 12.97 -8.78 -7.71
C VAL A 399 13.92 -7.89 -8.53
N LYS A 400 14.87 -7.23 -7.86
CA LYS A 400 15.84 -6.31 -8.49
C LYS A 400 17.26 -6.78 -8.20
N THR A 401 18.13 -6.69 -9.21
CA THR A 401 19.52 -7.16 -9.09
C THR A 401 20.33 -6.39 -8.07
N SER A 402 20.43 -5.07 -8.22
CA SER A 402 21.46 -4.29 -7.54
C SER A 402 21.00 -2.88 -7.17
N THR A 403 21.66 -2.30 -6.15
CA THR A 403 21.47 -0.90 -5.77
C THR A 403 22.16 0.07 -6.75
N GLY A 404 23.24 -0.36 -7.38
CA GLY A 404 24.15 0.48 -8.15
C GLY A 404 25.25 1.15 -7.28
N PHE A 405 25.29 0.87 -5.98
CA PHE A 405 26.32 1.31 -5.03
C PHE A 405 27.23 0.17 -4.58
N GLY A 406 26.93 -1.05 -4.98
CA GLY A 406 27.78 -2.22 -4.75
C GLY A 406 28.97 -2.31 -5.73
N PRO A 407 29.77 -3.37 -5.62
CA PRO A 407 31.00 -3.53 -6.40
C PRO A 407 30.74 -3.78 -7.90
N LYS A 408 29.56 -4.29 -8.26
CA LYS A 408 29.16 -4.57 -9.66
C LYS A 408 27.67 -4.27 -9.83
N GLY A 409 27.24 -4.11 -11.09
CA GLY A 409 25.84 -3.98 -11.47
C GLY A 409 25.18 -5.30 -11.89
N ALA A 410 24.09 -5.22 -12.65
CA ALA A 410 23.39 -6.36 -13.20
C ALA A 410 24.28 -7.13 -14.19
N THR A 411 24.15 -8.47 -14.18
CA THR A 411 24.73 -9.35 -15.20
C THR A 411 23.61 -10.13 -15.90
N ILE A 412 23.89 -10.59 -17.12
CA ILE A 412 22.94 -11.39 -17.93
C ILE A 412 22.59 -12.67 -17.18
N GLU A 413 23.59 -13.30 -16.57
CA GLU A 413 23.46 -14.55 -15.84
C GLU A 413 22.56 -14.38 -14.59
N ASP A 414 22.75 -13.29 -13.84
CA ASP A 414 21.91 -13.00 -12.68
C ASP A 414 20.47 -12.75 -13.07
N VAL A 415 20.23 -11.96 -14.11
CA VAL A 415 18.87 -11.69 -14.62
C VAL A 415 18.19 -12.96 -15.09
N ALA A 416 18.88 -13.83 -15.86
CA ALA A 416 18.38 -15.09 -16.33
C ALA A 416 18.05 -16.04 -15.17
N LEU A 417 18.93 -16.16 -14.18
CA LEU A 417 18.70 -16.96 -12.98
C LEU A 417 17.45 -16.47 -12.22
N MET A 418 17.40 -15.17 -11.90
CA MET A 418 16.27 -14.58 -11.18
C MET A 418 14.95 -14.77 -11.93
N SER A 419 14.95 -14.52 -13.24
CA SER A 419 13.77 -14.72 -14.11
C SER A 419 13.29 -16.17 -14.09
N SER A 420 14.18 -17.15 -14.16
CA SER A 420 13.81 -18.58 -14.11
C SER A 420 13.08 -18.98 -12.84
N ILE A 421 13.36 -18.30 -11.70
CA ILE A 421 12.78 -18.62 -10.40
C ILE A 421 11.42 -17.94 -10.20
N VAL A 422 11.28 -16.68 -10.65
CA VAL A 422 10.14 -15.86 -10.26
C VAL A 422 9.05 -15.73 -11.33
N ARG A 423 9.40 -15.92 -12.62
CA ARG A 423 8.50 -15.70 -13.76
C ARG A 423 7.19 -16.49 -13.67
N SER A 424 7.25 -17.76 -13.27
CA SER A 424 6.06 -18.62 -13.14
C SER A 424 5.06 -18.13 -12.09
N SER A 425 5.43 -17.14 -11.28
CA SER A 425 4.58 -16.55 -10.24
C SER A 425 4.14 -15.12 -10.58
N GLY A 426 4.32 -14.68 -11.83
CA GLY A 426 3.96 -13.33 -12.28
C GLY A 426 4.81 -12.22 -11.67
N ILE A 427 6.00 -12.53 -11.14
CA ILE A 427 6.90 -11.55 -10.55
C ILE A 427 7.89 -11.07 -11.61
N GLY A 428 8.01 -9.74 -11.77
CA GLY A 428 8.93 -9.11 -12.70
C GLY A 428 10.39 -9.14 -12.22
N VAL A 429 11.33 -8.98 -13.16
CA VAL A 429 12.75 -8.79 -12.84
C VAL A 429 13.18 -7.38 -13.25
N LYS A 430 13.75 -6.61 -12.31
CA LYS A 430 14.36 -5.32 -12.59
C LYS A 430 15.88 -5.47 -12.63
N ALA A 431 16.48 -5.22 -13.79
CA ALA A 431 17.94 -5.11 -13.92
C ALA A 431 18.38 -3.68 -13.61
N ALA A 432 19.39 -3.50 -12.75
CA ALA A 432 19.91 -2.19 -12.38
C ALA A 432 21.41 -2.20 -12.12
N GLY A 433 22.08 -1.09 -12.44
CA GLY A 433 23.52 -0.92 -12.32
C GLY A 433 24.28 -1.35 -13.58
N GLY A 434 25.06 -0.43 -14.14
CA GLY A 434 25.93 -0.68 -15.29
C GLY A 434 25.25 -0.65 -16.66
N ILE A 435 23.95 -0.43 -16.75
CA ILE A 435 23.19 -0.37 -18.02
C ILE A 435 23.34 1.04 -18.59
N SER A 436 24.14 1.21 -19.63
CA SER A 436 24.56 2.52 -20.13
C SER A 436 24.22 2.82 -21.58
N ASN A 437 23.82 1.83 -22.35
CA ASN A 437 23.50 1.92 -23.77
C ASN A 437 22.36 0.95 -24.14
N TYR A 438 21.88 1.02 -25.39
CA TYR A 438 20.77 0.18 -25.87
C TYR A 438 21.15 -1.31 -25.94
N ASP A 439 22.39 -1.63 -26.28
CA ASP A 439 22.87 -3.03 -26.39
C ASP A 439 22.87 -3.72 -25.01
N ASP A 440 23.33 -3.01 -23.97
CA ASP A 440 23.25 -3.48 -22.58
C ASP A 440 21.78 -3.70 -22.17
N ALA A 441 20.92 -2.71 -22.44
CA ALA A 441 19.51 -2.77 -22.10
C ALA A 441 18.80 -3.96 -22.78
N LYS A 442 19.06 -4.16 -24.08
CA LYS A 442 18.51 -5.28 -24.86
C LYS A 442 18.95 -6.62 -24.30
N LYS A 443 20.24 -6.80 -23.98
CA LYS A 443 20.74 -8.04 -23.37
C LYS A 443 20.04 -8.37 -22.06
N MET A 444 19.77 -7.37 -21.21
CA MET A 444 19.04 -7.59 -19.96
C MET A 444 17.59 -7.98 -20.22
N ILE A 445 16.92 -7.35 -21.18
CA ILE A 445 15.56 -7.70 -21.58
C ILE A 445 15.51 -9.14 -22.15
N ASP A 446 16.41 -9.47 -23.05
CA ASP A 446 16.51 -10.81 -23.65
C ASP A 446 16.78 -11.90 -22.59
N ALA A 447 17.48 -11.56 -21.49
CA ALA A 447 17.70 -12.43 -20.35
C ALA A 447 16.48 -12.55 -19.40
N GLY A 448 15.43 -11.78 -19.63
CA GLY A 448 14.17 -11.86 -18.87
C GLY A 448 13.89 -10.68 -17.93
N ALA A 449 14.63 -9.57 -18.04
CA ALA A 449 14.26 -8.34 -17.32
C ALA A 449 13.02 -7.72 -17.97
N THR A 450 12.08 -7.30 -17.11
CA THR A 450 10.86 -6.59 -17.52
C THR A 450 10.90 -5.11 -17.11
N ARG A 451 11.94 -4.70 -16.36
CA ARG A 451 12.20 -3.34 -15.93
C ARG A 451 13.70 -3.06 -15.89
N LEU A 452 14.10 -1.86 -16.21
CA LEU A 452 15.49 -1.42 -16.24
C LEU A 452 15.69 -0.19 -15.35
N GLY A 453 16.62 -0.24 -14.40
CA GLY A 453 17.03 0.92 -13.61
C GLY A 453 18.28 1.56 -14.22
N ALA A 454 18.14 2.71 -14.86
CA ALA A 454 19.24 3.37 -15.55
C ALA A 454 19.24 4.90 -15.36
N SER A 455 20.42 5.49 -15.22
CA SER A 455 20.61 6.94 -15.30
C SER A 455 20.83 7.43 -16.76
N ALA A 456 21.09 6.49 -17.67
CA ALA A 456 21.34 6.76 -19.09
C ALA A 456 20.08 6.54 -19.96
N GLY A 457 18.87 6.66 -19.39
CA GLY A 457 17.62 6.33 -20.07
C GLY A 457 17.43 7.01 -21.42
N ILE A 458 17.77 8.32 -21.53
CA ILE A 458 17.68 9.08 -22.78
C ILE A 458 18.59 8.49 -23.85
N ARG A 459 19.84 8.19 -23.49
CA ARG A 459 20.80 7.60 -24.41
C ARG A 459 20.32 6.23 -24.93
N ILE A 460 19.87 5.37 -24.02
CA ILE A 460 19.31 4.05 -24.36
C ILE A 460 18.18 4.19 -25.40
N LEU A 461 17.26 5.13 -25.18
CA LEU A 461 16.14 5.37 -26.08
C LEU A 461 16.57 5.97 -27.42
N GLN A 462 17.53 6.89 -27.43
CA GLN A 462 18.05 7.46 -28.69
C GLN A 462 18.74 6.43 -29.56
N GLU A 463 19.56 5.57 -28.95
CA GLU A 463 20.22 4.48 -29.65
C GLU A 463 19.23 3.43 -30.17
N SER A 464 18.13 3.11 -29.43
CA SER A 464 17.09 2.18 -29.89
C SER A 464 16.43 2.66 -31.18
N LYS A 465 16.13 3.96 -31.29
CA LYS A 465 15.52 4.55 -32.49
C LYS A 465 16.46 4.54 -33.68
N SER A 466 17.76 4.70 -33.49
CA SER A 466 18.74 4.65 -34.58
C SER A 466 18.87 3.26 -35.20
N VAL A 467 18.72 2.20 -34.41
CA VAL A 467 18.75 0.81 -34.90
C VAL A 467 17.49 0.46 -35.69
N THR A 468 16.32 0.98 -35.30
CA THR A 468 15.05 0.72 -35.99
C THR A 468 14.97 1.38 -37.38
N TYR A 469 15.72 2.47 -37.62
CA TYR A 469 15.78 3.12 -38.95
C TYR A 469 16.86 2.57 -39.88
N SER A 470 17.66 1.60 -39.40
CA SER A 470 18.77 1.01 -40.18
C SER A 470 18.44 -0.40 -40.71
N ASN A 471 17.26 -0.92 -40.41
CA ASN A 471 16.67 -2.16 -40.93
C ASN A 471 15.40 -1.85 -41.72
#